data_709b3e497b34aeb1b787746fd6b7fd25
#
_entry.id   709b3e497b34aeb1b787746fd6b7fd25
#
_cell.length_a   1.000
_cell.length_b   1.000
_cell.length_c   1.000
_cell.angle_alpha   90.00
_cell.angle_beta   90.00
_cell.angle_gamma   90.00
#
_symmetry.space_group_name_H-M   'P 1'
#
loop_
_entity.id
_entity.type
_entity.pdbx_description
1 polymer ?
#
loop_
_entity_poly.entity_id
_entity_poly.type
_entity_poly.pdbx_seq_one_letter_code
_entity_poly.pdbx_strand_id
1 'polypeptide(L)'
;DLKLAFTTMINKLVYCHKLVLKPYLKALQENTGDASLLNIQQLEMLLEQNTEQRETLHKLMGQGYIDQILFTQENNALLSQANDYRNEIEALNRSQSLDATKVYETERLLHFCERGEMQPEYSKELFELFVDHIEVYSRQKIGFALHCGLILKEMI
;
A
#
# COMPACT_ATOMS: atom_id res chain seq x y z
N ASP A 1 -31.40 6.24 6.45
CA ASP A 1 -31.44 5.21 5.38
C ASP A 1 -30.09 5.12 4.69
N LEU A 2 -29.47 3.93 4.73
CA LEU A 2 -28.13 3.68 4.19
C LEU A 2 -28.02 4.00 2.68
N LYS A 3 -29.05 3.68 1.90
CA LYS A 3 -29.07 3.94 0.46
C LYS A 3 -29.07 5.44 0.16
N LEU A 4 -29.86 6.20 0.93
CA LEU A 4 -29.90 7.65 0.81
C LEU A 4 -28.57 8.28 1.23
N ALA A 5 -27.94 7.79 2.30
CA ALA A 5 -26.64 8.26 2.74
C ALA A 5 -25.55 8.03 1.68
N PHE A 6 -25.55 6.86 1.02
CA PHE A 6 -24.63 6.59 -0.09
C PHE A 6 -24.85 7.53 -1.28
N THR A 7 -26.10 7.69 -1.72
CA THR A 7 -26.43 8.60 -2.83
C THR A 7 -26.03 10.04 -2.52
N THR A 8 -26.26 10.48 -1.28
CA THR A 8 -25.84 11.81 -0.81
C THR A 8 -24.32 11.95 -0.83
N MET A 9 -23.59 10.95 -0.34
CA MET A 9 -22.14 10.93 -0.32
C MET A 9 -21.55 11.00 -1.74
N ILE A 10 -22.06 10.18 -2.67
CA ILE A 10 -21.59 10.18 -4.07
C ILE A 10 -21.87 11.53 -4.72
N ASN A 11 -23.06 12.11 -4.55
CA ASN A 11 -23.41 13.41 -5.13
C ASN A 11 -22.56 14.55 -4.56
N LYS A 12 -22.26 14.55 -3.26
CA LYS A 12 -21.29 15.48 -2.66
C LYS A 12 -19.91 15.33 -3.29
N LEU A 13 -19.48 14.08 -3.50
CA LEU A 13 -18.17 13.81 -4.09
C LEU A 13 -18.11 14.26 -5.56
N VAL A 14 -19.14 14.03 -6.36
CA VAL A 14 -19.26 14.57 -7.72
C VAL A 14 -19.13 16.08 -7.74
N TYR A 15 -19.77 16.76 -6.79
CA TYR A 15 -19.70 18.21 -6.69
C TYR A 15 -18.34 18.74 -6.28
N CYS A 16 -17.68 18.08 -5.29
CA CYS A 16 -16.44 18.58 -4.71
C CYS A 16 -15.18 17.77 -5.12
N HIS A 17 -15.25 16.95 -6.16
CA HIS A 17 -14.13 16.07 -6.57
C HIS A 17 -12.81 16.82 -6.79
N LYS A 18 -12.84 18.05 -7.31
CA LYS A 18 -11.63 18.86 -7.51
C LYS A 18 -10.93 19.24 -6.21
N LEU A 19 -11.69 19.38 -5.12
CA LEU A 19 -11.15 19.74 -3.80
C LEU A 19 -10.72 18.54 -2.98
N VAL A 20 -11.27 17.35 -3.24
CA VAL A 20 -11.02 16.13 -2.48
C VAL A 20 -10.14 15.16 -3.25
N LEU A 21 -10.59 14.73 -4.44
CA LEU A 21 -9.94 13.66 -5.20
C LEU A 21 -8.65 14.10 -5.88
N LYS A 22 -8.59 15.31 -6.46
CA LYS A 22 -7.36 15.77 -7.14
C LYS A 22 -6.18 15.94 -6.20
N PRO A 23 -6.31 16.62 -5.04
CA PRO A 23 -5.21 16.69 -4.06
C PRO A 23 -4.83 15.32 -3.50
N TYR A 24 -5.82 14.45 -3.26
CA TYR A 24 -5.58 13.11 -2.77
C TYR A 24 -4.78 12.26 -3.78
N LEU A 25 -5.19 12.26 -5.04
CA LEU A 25 -4.47 11.59 -6.12
C LEU A 25 -3.03 12.08 -6.24
N LYS A 26 -2.83 13.39 -6.19
CA LYS A 26 -1.49 13.99 -6.23
C LYS A 26 -0.63 13.51 -5.06
N ALA A 27 -1.16 13.51 -3.85
CA ALA A 27 -0.45 13.01 -2.67
C ALA A 27 -0.09 11.54 -2.77
N LEU A 28 -0.98 10.69 -3.30
CA LEU A 28 -0.69 9.28 -3.57
C LEU A 28 0.44 9.12 -4.59
N GLN A 29 0.42 9.85 -5.69
CA GLN A 29 1.43 9.79 -6.75
C GLN A 29 2.81 10.28 -6.27
N GLU A 30 2.86 11.29 -5.41
CA GLU A 30 4.10 11.79 -4.82
C GLU A 30 4.72 10.78 -3.84
N ASN A 31 3.91 9.97 -3.15
CA ASN A 31 4.38 8.98 -2.18
C ASN A 31 4.78 7.62 -2.81
N THR A 32 4.32 7.30 -4.01
CA THR A 32 4.56 5.99 -4.68
C THR A 32 5.91 5.87 -5.39
N GLY A 33 6.81 6.83 -5.26
CA GLY A 33 7.90 6.85 -6.23
C GLY A 33 9.28 6.47 -5.72
N ASP A 34 10.20 7.40 -5.85
CA ASP A 34 11.64 7.17 -5.91
C ASP A 34 12.27 6.68 -4.60
N ALA A 35 11.75 7.08 -3.44
CA ALA A 35 12.34 6.74 -2.14
C ALA A 35 12.27 5.24 -1.83
N SER A 36 11.15 4.59 -2.12
CA SER A 36 10.98 3.15 -1.90
C SER A 36 11.84 2.33 -2.86
N LEU A 37 11.97 2.75 -4.12
CA LEU A 37 12.84 2.08 -5.10
C LEU A 37 14.31 2.17 -4.68
N LEU A 38 14.76 3.34 -4.23
CA LEU A 38 16.13 3.52 -3.73
C LEU A 38 16.39 2.64 -2.51
N ASN A 39 15.44 2.53 -1.59
CA ASN A 39 15.56 1.67 -0.42
C ASN A 39 15.66 0.19 -0.82
N ILE A 40 14.84 -0.27 -1.77
CA ILE A 40 14.90 -1.64 -2.28
C ILE A 40 16.26 -1.91 -2.90
N GLN A 41 16.77 -1.03 -3.76
CA GLN A 41 18.10 -1.17 -4.37
C GLN A 41 19.22 -1.23 -3.33
N GLN A 42 19.15 -0.43 -2.26
CA GLN A 42 20.11 -0.49 -1.16
C GLN A 42 20.06 -1.82 -0.42
N LEU A 43 18.87 -2.34 -0.14
CA LEU A 43 18.68 -3.63 0.52
C LEU A 43 19.16 -4.80 -0.36
N GLU A 44 18.95 -4.73 -1.67
CA GLU A 44 19.46 -5.72 -2.62
C GLU A 44 21.01 -5.72 -2.65
N MET A 45 21.64 -4.55 -2.63
CA MET A 45 23.11 -4.44 -2.52
C MET A 45 23.62 -5.04 -1.21
N LEU A 46 22.94 -4.79 -0.08
CA LEU A 46 23.30 -5.36 1.23
C LEU A 46 23.12 -6.88 1.23
N LEU A 47 22.12 -7.39 0.55
CA LEU A 47 21.89 -8.82 0.40
C LEU A 47 22.97 -9.50 -0.45
N GLU A 48 23.44 -8.84 -1.50
CA GLU A 48 24.56 -9.30 -2.33
C GLU A 48 25.85 -9.34 -1.51
N GLN A 49 26.19 -8.27 -0.78
CA GLN A 49 27.35 -8.23 0.14
C GLN A 49 27.28 -9.34 1.21
N ASN A 50 26.11 -9.59 1.77
CA ASN A 50 25.90 -10.67 2.72
C ASN A 50 26.21 -12.04 2.10
N THR A 51 25.82 -12.24 0.85
CA THR A 51 26.12 -13.47 0.09
C THR A 51 27.61 -13.65 -0.11
N GLU A 52 28.32 -12.62 -0.51
CA GLU A 52 29.78 -12.63 -0.68
C GLU A 52 30.51 -12.91 0.64
N GLN A 53 30.06 -12.32 1.74
CA GLN A 53 30.60 -12.59 3.08
C GLN A 53 30.42 -14.05 3.47
N ARG A 54 29.27 -14.65 3.20
CA ARG A 54 29.00 -16.06 3.48
C ARG A 54 29.87 -16.98 2.61
N GLU A 55 30.07 -16.66 1.34
CA GLU A 55 30.98 -17.42 0.49
C GLU A 55 32.41 -17.35 0.97
N THR A 56 32.86 -16.19 1.42
CA THR A 56 34.18 -16.01 2.04
C THR A 56 34.33 -16.84 3.30
N LEU A 57 33.30 -16.83 4.15
CA LEU A 57 33.25 -17.62 5.39
C LEU A 57 33.36 -19.13 5.07
N HIS A 58 32.66 -19.61 4.07
CA HIS A 58 32.76 -21.00 3.60
C HIS A 58 34.17 -21.36 3.11
N LYS A 59 34.83 -20.46 2.36
CA LYS A 59 36.21 -20.65 1.90
C LYS A 59 37.18 -20.75 3.07
N LEU A 60 37.06 -19.84 4.05
CA LEU A 60 37.91 -19.85 5.24
C LEU A 60 37.74 -21.13 6.08
N MET A 61 36.51 -21.60 6.22
CA MET A 61 36.24 -22.89 6.88
C MET A 61 36.87 -24.07 6.11
N GLY A 62 36.72 -24.09 4.77
CA GLY A 62 37.30 -25.14 3.94
C GLY A 62 38.83 -25.17 3.93
N GLN A 63 39.45 -24.03 4.17
CA GLN A 63 40.91 -23.89 4.28
C GLN A 63 41.44 -24.14 5.70
N GLY A 64 40.54 -24.33 6.68
CA GLY A 64 40.92 -24.60 8.07
C GLY A 64 41.36 -23.36 8.87
N TYR A 65 41.09 -22.14 8.35
CA TYR A 65 41.43 -20.88 9.05
C TYR A 65 40.47 -20.55 10.21
N ILE A 66 39.26 -21.10 10.18
CA ILE A 66 38.24 -20.92 11.22
C ILE A 66 37.71 -22.30 11.66
N ASP A 67 37.32 -22.39 12.93
CA ASP A 67 36.74 -23.60 13.48
C ASP A 67 35.21 -23.68 13.21
N GLN A 68 34.64 -24.87 13.43
CA GLN A 68 33.21 -25.14 13.19
C GLN A 68 32.29 -24.27 14.05
N ILE A 69 32.69 -23.92 15.25
CA ILE A 69 31.87 -23.15 16.21
C ILE A 69 31.76 -21.72 15.71
N LEU A 70 32.89 -21.09 15.40
CA LEU A 70 32.93 -19.73 14.87
C LEU A 70 32.21 -19.66 13.52
N PHE A 71 32.45 -20.62 12.62
CA PHE A 71 31.74 -20.71 11.35
C PHE A 71 30.20 -20.73 11.53
N THR A 72 29.71 -21.58 12.44
CA THR A 72 28.27 -21.73 12.68
C THR A 72 27.67 -20.44 13.23
N GLN A 73 28.35 -19.79 14.18
CA GLN A 73 27.88 -18.53 14.76
C GLN A 73 27.77 -17.42 13.71
N GLU A 74 28.85 -17.20 12.96
CA GLU A 74 28.88 -16.14 11.93
C GLU A 74 27.93 -16.43 10.77
N ASN A 75 27.86 -17.67 10.29
CA ASN A 75 26.95 -18.04 9.24
C ASN A 75 25.48 -17.88 9.65
N ASN A 76 25.12 -18.22 10.89
CA ASN A 76 23.76 -18.03 11.39
C ASN A 76 23.42 -16.54 11.55
N ALA A 77 24.35 -15.71 11.98
CA ALA A 77 24.17 -14.26 12.06
C ALA A 77 23.92 -13.67 10.66
N LEU A 78 24.73 -14.05 9.67
CA LEU A 78 24.56 -13.59 8.29
C LEU A 78 23.26 -14.11 7.66
N LEU A 79 22.83 -15.33 7.95
CA LEU A 79 21.55 -15.87 7.50
C LEU A 79 20.36 -15.09 8.08
N SER A 80 20.40 -14.79 9.38
CA SER A 80 19.36 -13.97 10.02
C SER A 80 19.27 -12.59 9.38
N GLN A 81 20.39 -11.93 9.18
CA GLN A 81 20.47 -10.62 8.52
C GLN A 81 19.92 -10.66 7.08
N ALA A 82 20.26 -11.69 6.32
CA ALA A 82 19.73 -11.87 4.97
C ALA A 82 18.21 -12.04 4.95
N ASN A 83 17.65 -12.76 5.94
CA ASN A 83 16.21 -12.91 6.07
C ASN A 83 15.53 -11.58 6.43
N ASP A 84 16.13 -10.77 7.29
CA ASP A 84 15.62 -9.44 7.63
C ASP A 84 15.56 -8.54 6.40
N TYR A 85 16.62 -8.50 5.59
CA TYR A 85 16.64 -7.74 4.33
C TYR A 85 15.57 -8.22 3.35
N ARG A 86 15.37 -9.54 3.18
CA ARG A 86 14.32 -10.08 2.30
C ARG A 86 12.93 -9.71 2.77
N ASN A 87 12.68 -9.80 4.09
CA ASN A 87 11.39 -9.44 4.67
C ASN A 87 11.07 -7.94 4.47
N GLU A 88 12.08 -7.09 4.59
CA GLU A 88 11.95 -5.65 4.38
C GLU A 88 11.68 -5.31 2.90
N ILE A 89 12.39 -5.94 1.97
CA ILE A 89 12.14 -5.82 0.52
C ILE A 89 10.70 -6.26 0.19
N GLU A 90 10.25 -7.38 0.73
CA GLU A 90 8.89 -7.87 0.51
C GLU A 90 7.83 -6.91 1.06
N ALA A 91 8.05 -6.33 2.24
CA ALA A 91 7.15 -5.35 2.84
C ALA A 91 7.06 -4.07 1.98
N LEU A 92 8.20 -3.57 1.47
CA LEU A 92 8.24 -2.41 0.57
C LEU A 92 7.53 -2.68 -0.76
N ASN A 93 7.74 -3.85 -1.36
CA ASN A 93 7.06 -4.24 -2.60
C ASN A 93 5.53 -4.36 -2.41
N ARG A 94 5.07 -4.91 -1.29
CA ARG A 94 3.64 -4.94 -0.96
C ARG A 94 3.06 -3.53 -0.80
N SER A 95 3.76 -2.65 -0.11
CA SER A 95 3.35 -1.25 0.07
C SER A 95 3.20 -0.54 -1.27
N GLN A 96 4.16 -0.67 -2.17
CA GLN A 96 4.10 -0.10 -3.51
C GLN A 96 2.92 -0.64 -4.33
N SER A 97 2.65 -1.94 -4.24
CA SER A 97 1.51 -2.56 -4.93
C SER A 97 0.18 -2.02 -4.43
N LEU A 98 0.02 -1.85 -3.11
CA LEU A 98 -1.17 -1.27 -2.51
C LEU A 98 -1.37 0.20 -2.92
N ASP A 99 -0.29 0.97 -2.95
CA ASP A 99 -0.35 2.37 -3.34
C ASP A 99 -0.69 2.53 -4.84
N ALA A 100 -0.14 1.69 -5.71
CA ALA A 100 -0.51 1.65 -7.12
C ALA A 100 -2.00 1.31 -7.32
N THR A 101 -2.54 0.39 -6.54
CA THR A 101 -3.97 0.06 -6.56
C THR A 101 -4.83 1.24 -6.11
N LYS A 102 -4.43 1.95 -5.05
CA LYS A 102 -5.12 3.16 -4.59
C LYS A 102 -5.11 4.27 -5.64
N VAL A 103 -3.99 4.49 -6.32
CA VAL A 103 -3.88 5.45 -7.41
C VAL A 103 -4.88 5.10 -8.52
N TYR A 104 -4.88 3.86 -8.99
CA TYR A 104 -5.80 3.39 -10.03
C TYR A 104 -7.28 3.59 -9.64
N GLU A 105 -7.67 3.18 -8.43
CA GLU A 105 -9.05 3.32 -7.95
C GLU A 105 -9.43 4.79 -7.74
N THR A 106 -8.49 5.65 -7.35
CA THR A 106 -8.73 7.10 -7.24
C THR A 106 -8.94 7.73 -8.60
N GLU A 107 -8.13 7.38 -9.60
CA GLU A 107 -8.29 7.85 -10.99
C GLU A 107 -9.64 7.43 -11.57
N ARG A 108 -10.04 6.20 -11.33
CA ARG A 108 -11.33 5.66 -11.76
C ARG A 108 -12.51 6.41 -11.15
N LEU A 109 -12.44 6.69 -9.84
CA LEU A 109 -13.45 7.47 -9.12
C LEU A 109 -13.48 8.93 -9.61
N LEU A 110 -12.31 9.54 -9.80
CA LEU A 110 -12.18 10.89 -10.33
C LEU A 110 -12.79 11.00 -11.73
N HIS A 111 -12.50 10.07 -12.62
CA HIS A 111 -13.05 10.04 -13.96
C HIS A 111 -14.60 9.93 -13.95
N PHE A 112 -15.16 9.12 -13.05
CA PHE A 112 -16.60 9.06 -12.82
C PHE A 112 -17.16 10.42 -12.38
N CYS A 113 -16.54 11.06 -11.39
CA CYS A 113 -16.99 12.35 -10.87
C CYS A 113 -16.85 13.50 -11.89
N GLU A 114 -15.88 13.46 -12.77
CA GLU A 114 -15.65 14.46 -13.81
C GLU A 114 -16.75 14.47 -14.89
N ARG A 115 -17.49 13.38 -15.05
CA ARG A 115 -18.69 13.35 -15.89
C ARG A 115 -19.80 14.25 -15.37
N GLY A 116 -19.78 14.57 -14.06
CA GLY A 116 -20.69 15.51 -13.44
C GLY A 116 -22.14 15.04 -13.31
N GLU A 117 -22.41 13.75 -13.52
CA GLU A 117 -23.74 13.17 -13.45
C GLU A 117 -24.17 12.93 -12.00
N MET A 118 -25.15 13.71 -11.53
CA MET A 118 -25.76 13.48 -10.23
C MET A 118 -26.64 12.24 -10.26
N GLN A 119 -26.53 11.42 -9.22
CA GLN A 119 -27.34 10.22 -9.08
C GLN A 119 -28.66 10.55 -8.40
N PRO A 120 -29.82 10.36 -9.05
CA PRO A 120 -31.13 10.63 -8.47
C PRO A 120 -31.53 9.57 -7.45
N GLU A 121 -31.06 8.33 -7.63
CA GLU A 121 -31.39 7.17 -6.81
C GLU A 121 -30.14 6.33 -6.49
N TYR A 122 -30.30 5.41 -5.55
CA TYR A 122 -29.24 4.44 -5.21
C TYR A 122 -28.96 3.49 -6.37
N SER A 123 -27.71 3.40 -6.78
CA SER A 123 -27.20 2.38 -7.70
C SER A 123 -26.36 1.36 -6.97
N LYS A 124 -26.75 0.10 -7.06
CA LYS A 124 -26.00 -1.02 -6.51
C LYS A 124 -24.65 -1.19 -7.22
N GLU A 125 -24.63 -0.98 -8.53
CA GLU A 125 -23.43 -1.09 -9.36
C GLU A 125 -22.38 -0.07 -8.93
N LEU A 126 -22.77 1.17 -8.66
CA LEU A 126 -21.87 2.22 -8.19
C LEU A 126 -21.39 1.93 -6.76
N PHE A 127 -22.25 1.36 -5.93
CA PHE A 127 -21.87 0.97 -4.58
C PHE A 127 -20.79 -0.10 -4.61
N GLU A 128 -21.02 -1.20 -5.32
CA GLU A 128 -20.04 -2.31 -5.45
C GLU A 128 -18.75 -1.87 -6.16
N LEU A 129 -18.84 -0.87 -7.05
CA LEU A 129 -17.73 -0.35 -7.82
C LEU A 129 -16.74 0.46 -6.98
N PHE A 130 -17.22 1.25 -6.01
CA PHE A 130 -16.41 2.22 -5.28
C PHE A 130 -16.28 1.96 -3.79
N VAL A 131 -17.22 1.23 -3.17
CA VAL A 131 -17.22 0.96 -1.73
C VAL A 131 -16.66 -0.42 -1.44
N ASP A 132 -15.64 -0.47 -0.60
CA ASP A 132 -15.07 -1.71 -0.08
C ASP A 132 -15.90 -2.23 1.10
N HIS A 133 -16.09 -1.39 2.12
CA HIS A 133 -16.90 -1.71 3.28
C HIS A 133 -17.50 -0.47 3.95
N ILE A 134 -18.38 -0.70 4.92
CA ILE A 134 -19.00 0.35 5.72
C ILE A 134 -18.52 0.26 7.16
N GLU A 135 -18.06 1.38 7.68
CA GLU A 135 -17.72 1.55 9.09
C GLU A 135 -18.87 2.21 9.86
N VAL A 136 -19.28 1.63 10.97
CA VAL A 136 -20.34 2.19 11.83
C VAL A 136 -19.71 2.87 13.03
N TYR A 137 -19.79 4.20 13.10
CA TYR A 137 -19.27 4.99 14.22
C TYR A 137 -20.30 5.20 15.32
N SER A 138 -21.57 5.40 14.96
CA SER A 138 -22.68 5.55 15.89
C SER A 138 -24.01 5.19 15.22
N ARG A 139 -25.12 5.28 15.97
CA ARG A 139 -26.48 5.08 15.41
C ARG A 139 -26.84 6.07 14.29
N GLN A 140 -26.17 7.20 14.23
CA GLN A 140 -26.46 8.28 13.28
C GLN A 140 -25.28 8.62 12.35
N LYS A 141 -24.13 7.93 12.50
CA LYS A 141 -22.92 8.25 11.73
C LYS A 141 -22.25 6.99 11.21
N ILE A 142 -22.10 6.95 9.91
CA ILE A 142 -21.41 5.88 9.20
C ILE A 142 -20.27 6.44 8.34
N GLY A 143 -19.34 5.58 7.96
CA GLY A 143 -18.29 5.86 6.99
C GLY A 143 -18.36 4.86 5.85
N PHE A 144 -18.27 5.35 4.63
CA PHE A 144 -18.03 4.53 3.45
C PHE A 144 -16.54 4.46 3.19
N ALA A 145 -15.94 3.29 3.43
CA ALA A 145 -14.56 3.03 3.05
C ALA A 145 -14.52 2.69 1.56
N LEU A 146 -13.84 3.52 0.78
CA LEU A 146 -13.75 3.36 -0.67
C LEU A 146 -12.52 2.51 -1.04
N HIS A 147 -12.57 1.80 -2.16
CA HIS A 147 -11.44 1.01 -2.68
C HIS A 147 -10.16 1.84 -2.87
N CYS A 148 -10.30 3.15 -3.11
CA CYS A 148 -9.15 4.07 -3.18
C CYS A 148 -8.52 4.40 -1.81
N GLY A 149 -9.06 3.92 -0.69
CA GLY A 149 -8.56 4.14 0.65
C GLY A 149 -9.13 5.36 1.38
N LEU A 150 -10.00 6.15 0.74
CA LEU A 150 -10.72 7.23 1.41
C LEU A 150 -11.88 6.68 2.24
N ILE A 151 -12.12 7.30 3.40
CA ILE A 151 -13.29 7.04 4.24
C ILE A 151 -14.14 8.31 4.31
N LEU A 152 -15.32 8.25 3.70
CA LEU A 152 -16.26 9.37 3.65
C LEU A 152 -17.38 9.14 4.66
N LYS A 153 -17.52 10.08 5.60
CA LYS A 153 -18.46 9.98 6.71
C LYS A 153 -19.75 10.70 6.38
N GLU A 154 -20.88 10.02 6.62
CA GLU A 154 -22.24 10.55 6.43
C GLU A 154 -23.10 10.31 7.66
N MET A 155 -24.10 11.18 7.81
CA MET A 155 -25.16 11.02 8.81
C MET A 155 -26.34 10.23 8.19
N ILE A 156 -26.93 9.33 8.97
CA ILE A 156 -28.07 8.50 8.56
C ILE A 156 -29.33 8.78 9.38
#